data_44c49f4f5e9f9c62139d9a0f1130834a
#
_entry.id   44c49f4f5e9f9c62139d9a0f1130834a
#
_cell.length_a   1.000
_cell.length_b   1.000
_cell.length_c   1.000
_cell.angle_alpha   90.00
_cell.angle_beta   90.00
_cell.angle_gamma   90.00
#
_symmetry.space_group_name_H-M   'P 1'
#
loop_
_entity.id
_entity.type
_entity.pdbx_description
1 polymer ?
#
loop_
_entity_poly.entity_id
_entity_poly.type
_entity_poly.pdbx_seq_one_letter_code
_entity_poly.pdbx_strand_id
1 'polypeptide(L)'
;LDRIDWSEPSPGMISLLFYSLLFRKFSFLVPFGVCEDEPWGDEGDEDDDDVCATYFEAYDPDRRLDQKMRKQVHPLYYVDERHHAVSLQTKAGDEVVLVRSPSGATFAEMWDNAVDLARRADRAKMRPLNDDDTFRCPNLSFAVSKEFLELEGIEFLDATERECKISQALQTVRLRLDNAGGEARSEAAIAVSVGAAMPDFSRMRHFDYDGRFVLFLLDGKVRGHAC
;
A
#
# COMPACT_ATOMS: atom_id res chain seq x y z
N LEU A 1 -10.79 -7.45 -18.10
CA LEU A 1 -10.70 -8.42 -19.23
C LEU A 1 -11.14 -7.80 -20.55
N ASP A 2 -11.83 -6.66 -20.54
CA ASP A 2 -12.42 -6.01 -21.72
C ASP A 2 -11.37 -5.41 -22.70
N ARG A 3 -10.10 -5.40 -22.31
CA ARG A 3 -8.98 -4.88 -23.12
C ARG A 3 -8.10 -5.99 -23.73
N ILE A 4 -8.43 -7.26 -23.51
CA ILE A 4 -7.66 -8.36 -24.05
C ILE A 4 -8.11 -8.60 -25.50
N ASP A 5 -7.15 -8.53 -26.44
CA ASP A 5 -7.38 -8.91 -27.82
C ASP A 5 -7.42 -10.45 -27.91
N TRP A 6 -8.60 -10.99 -28.23
CA TRP A 6 -8.86 -12.43 -28.40
C TRP A 6 -8.79 -12.84 -29.89
N SER A 7 -8.19 -12.04 -30.77
CA SER A 7 -8.06 -12.43 -32.18
C SER A 7 -7.27 -13.72 -32.33
N GLU A 8 -7.64 -14.54 -33.31
CA GLU A 8 -6.96 -15.81 -33.58
C GLU A 8 -5.54 -15.61 -34.06
N PRO A 9 -4.54 -16.37 -33.57
CA PRO A 9 -3.17 -16.32 -34.03
C PRO A 9 -3.04 -16.81 -35.48
N SER A 10 -1.99 -16.38 -36.14
CA SER A 10 -1.63 -16.90 -37.47
C SER A 10 -1.41 -18.42 -37.41
N PRO A 11 -1.80 -19.18 -38.46
CA PRO A 11 -1.62 -20.62 -38.49
C PRO A 11 -0.17 -21.04 -38.23
N GLY A 12 0.04 -21.91 -37.24
CA GLY A 12 1.36 -22.45 -36.88
C GLY A 12 2.14 -21.68 -35.83
N MET A 13 1.69 -20.49 -35.42
CA MET A 13 2.33 -19.68 -34.36
C MET A 13 1.48 -19.70 -33.08
N ILE A 14 2.11 -19.80 -31.90
CA ILE A 14 1.44 -19.72 -30.62
C ILE A 14 1.46 -18.27 -30.15
N SER A 15 0.28 -17.64 -30.06
CA SER A 15 0.12 -16.34 -29.43
C SER A 15 0.06 -16.47 -27.93
N LEU A 16 0.89 -15.71 -27.22
CA LEU A 16 0.94 -15.69 -25.78
C LEU A 16 0.45 -14.35 -25.24
N LEU A 17 -0.48 -14.43 -24.32
CA LEU A 17 -0.91 -13.31 -23.49
C LEU A 17 -0.22 -13.40 -22.12
N PHE A 18 0.58 -12.41 -21.78
CA PHE A 18 1.10 -12.25 -20.42
C PHE A 18 0.15 -11.35 -19.63
N TYR A 19 -0.51 -11.95 -18.65
CA TYR A 19 -1.43 -11.25 -17.76
C TYR A 19 -1.08 -11.56 -16.30
N SER A 20 -0.82 -10.51 -15.53
CA SER A 20 -0.61 -10.64 -14.07
C SER A 20 -1.84 -10.13 -13.34
N LEU A 21 -2.41 -10.97 -12.50
CA LEU A 21 -3.50 -10.64 -11.61
C LEU A 21 -3.17 -11.12 -10.20
N LEU A 22 -2.92 -10.20 -9.28
CA LEU A 22 -2.97 -10.46 -7.86
C LEU A 22 -4.29 -9.95 -7.30
N PHE A 23 -4.97 -10.79 -6.56
CA PHE A 23 -6.17 -10.41 -5.81
C PHE A 23 -5.95 -10.64 -4.32
N ARG A 24 -6.04 -9.60 -3.52
CA ARG A 24 -6.02 -9.69 -2.06
C ARG A 24 -7.12 -8.81 -1.49
N LYS A 25 -7.99 -9.42 -0.68
CA LYS A 25 -9.00 -8.72 0.10
C LYS A 25 -8.64 -8.83 1.58
N PHE A 26 -8.70 -7.72 2.29
CA PHE A 26 -8.40 -7.66 3.71
C PHE A 26 -9.40 -6.74 4.43
N SER A 27 -9.53 -6.94 5.73
CA SER A 27 -10.32 -6.08 6.61
C SER A 27 -9.49 -5.72 7.83
N PHE A 28 -9.60 -4.48 8.29
CA PHE A 28 -8.98 -4.06 9.54
C PHE A 28 -9.57 -4.79 10.74
N LEU A 29 -8.84 -4.86 11.86
CA LEU A 29 -9.32 -5.53 13.08
C LEU A 29 -10.63 -4.90 13.58
N VAL A 30 -10.71 -3.58 13.56
CA VAL A 30 -11.93 -2.79 13.73
C VAL A 30 -11.99 -1.73 12.63
N PRO A 31 -13.18 -1.36 12.15
CA PRO A 31 -13.30 -0.22 11.23
C PRO A 31 -12.78 1.06 11.90
N PHE A 32 -12.15 1.91 11.10
CA PHE A 32 -11.78 3.27 11.47
C PHE A 32 -12.99 4.21 11.40
N GLY A 33 -12.90 5.39 12.01
CA GLY A 33 -13.82 6.49 11.82
C GLY A 33 -13.75 7.03 10.38
N VAL A 34 -14.71 7.82 9.98
CA VAL A 34 -14.74 8.48 8.66
C VAL A 34 -14.81 9.99 8.89
N CYS A 35 -13.93 10.71 8.19
CA CYS A 35 -13.94 12.16 8.07
C CYS A 35 -14.14 12.51 6.60
N GLU A 36 -15.13 13.34 6.29
CA GLU A 36 -15.50 13.70 4.93
C GLU A 36 -15.01 15.10 4.56
N ASP A 37 -14.78 15.32 3.27
CA ASP A 37 -14.54 16.63 2.66
C ASP A 37 -13.32 17.41 3.19
N GLU A 38 -12.22 16.73 3.42
CA GLU A 38 -10.96 17.36 3.80
C GLU A 38 -10.06 17.60 2.56
N PRO A 39 -9.28 18.70 2.53
CA PRO A 39 -8.35 18.96 1.44
C PRO A 39 -7.32 17.85 1.27
N TRP A 40 -6.98 17.56 0.02
CA TRP A 40 -5.91 16.64 -0.38
C TRP A 40 -4.84 17.43 -1.13
N GLY A 41 -3.59 17.25 -0.75
CA GLY A 41 -2.43 17.81 -1.43
C GLY A 41 -1.38 18.36 -0.45
N ASP A 42 -0.12 18.41 -0.88
CA ASP A 42 0.93 19.10 -0.11
C ASP A 42 0.77 20.62 -0.31
N GLU A 43 0.84 21.40 0.77
CA GLU A 43 0.83 22.87 0.70
C GLU A 43 1.92 23.35 -0.27
N GLY A 44 1.52 23.93 -1.41
CA GLY A 44 2.42 24.50 -2.41
C GLY A 44 2.37 23.89 -3.80
N ASP A 45 1.60 22.82 -4.04
CA ASP A 45 1.27 22.35 -5.38
C ASP A 45 0.15 23.25 -5.96
N GLU A 46 0.51 24.19 -6.82
CA GLU A 46 -0.42 25.18 -7.42
C GLU A 46 -1.54 24.52 -8.27
N ASP A 47 -1.42 23.24 -8.61
CA ASP A 47 -2.35 22.50 -9.46
C ASP A 47 -3.42 21.71 -8.66
N ASP A 48 -3.35 21.64 -7.31
CA ASP A 48 -4.17 20.74 -6.48
C ASP A 48 -5.17 21.47 -5.53
N ASP A 49 -5.37 22.76 -5.71
CA ASP A 49 -6.07 23.64 -4.74
C ASP A 49 -7.55 23.30 -4.46
N ASP A 50 -8.16 22.34 -5.17
CA ASP A 50 -9.60 22.02 -5.02
C ASP A 50 -9.92 20.51 -4.87
N VAL A 51 -8.92 19.65 -4.63
CA VAL A 51 -9.18 18.23 -4.47
C VAL A 51 -9.53 17.92 -3.01
N CYS A 52 -10.78 17.57 -2.76
CA CYS A 52 -11.22 17.06 -1.46
C CYS A 52 -11.27 15.55 -1.47
N ALA A 53 -10.89 14.92 -0.35
CA ALA A 53 -10.94 13.49 -0.17
C ALA A 53 -11.70 13.12 1.11
N THR A 54 -12.37 11.97 1.08
CA THR A 54 -12.87 11.33 2.29
C THR A 54 -11.73 10.58 2.94
N TYR A 55 -11.53 10.77 4.23
CA TYR A 55 -10.50 10.11 5.01
C TYR A 55 -11.08 9.09 5.98
N PHE A 56 -10.27 8.10 6.35
CA PHE A 56 -10.51 7.30 7.53
C PHE A 56 -9.46 7.63 8.60
N GLU A 57 -9.88 7.61 9.87
CA GLU A 57 -9.08 8.09 10.98
C GLU A 57 -9.23 7.23 12.24
N ALA A 58 -8.21 7.24 13.10
CA ALA A 58 -8.25 6.54 14.39
C ALA A 58 -8.99 7.35 15.45
N TYR A 59 -10.17 7.84 15.10
CA TYR A 59 -11.05 8.63 15.95
C TYR A 59 -12.50 8.12 15.85
N ASP A 60 -13.18 8.04 17.00
CA ASP A 60 -14.60 7.71 17.11
C ASP A 60 -15.26 8.80 17.95
N PRO A 61 -16.25 9.57 17.41
CA PRO A 61 -16.96 10.61 18.16
C PRO A 61 -17.52 10.12 19.49
N ASP A 62 -17.98 8.87 19.55
CA ASP A 62 -18.50 8.22 20.76
C ASP A 62 -17.39 7.67 21.68
N ARG A 63 -16.12 7.74 21.27
CA ARG A 63 -14.92 7.24 21.95
C ARG A 63 -14.95 5.77 22.39
N ARG A 64 -15.90 4.99 21.91
CA ARG A 64 -16.05 3.57 22.28
C ARG A 64 -15.02 2.67 21.66
N LEU A 65 -14.57 3.00 20.44
CA LEU A 65 -13.65 2.22 19.64
C LEU A 65 -12.26 2.84 19.48
N ASP A 66 -12.06 4.11 19.91
CA ASP A 66 -10.80 4.86 19.76
C ASP A 66 -9.58 4.03 20.15
N GLN A 67 -9.58 3.45 21.34
CA GLN A 67 -8.45 2.66 21.82
C GLN A 67 -8.18 1.42 20.95
N LYS A 68 -9.22 0.79 20.39
CA LYS A 68 -9.05 -0.36 19.49
C LYS A 68 -8.52 0.06 18.14
N MET A 69 -9.02 1.20 17.61
CA MET A 69 -8.53 1.78 16.36
C MET A 69 -7.05 2.15 16.49
N ARG A 70 -6.65 2.83 17.56
CA ARG A 70 -5.27 3.22 17.83
C ARG A 70 -4.33 2.02 17.98
N LYS A 71 -4.79 0.93 18.63
CA LYS A 71 -4.00 -0.29 18.80
C LYS A 71 -3.69 -1.04 17.52
N GLN A 72 -4.47 -0.89 16.46
CA GLN A 72 -4.18 -1.52 15.17
C GLN A 72 -3.22 -0.70 14.29
N VAL A 73 -2.88 0.53 14.70
CA VAL A 73 -1.91 1.39 14.03
C VAL A 73 -0.57 1.27 14.75
N HIS A 74 0.43 0.74 14.06
CA HIS A 74 1.77 0.53 14.59
C HIS A 74 2.76 1.47 13.91
N PRO A 75 3.26 2.52 14.59
CA PRO A 75 4.33 3.35 14.05
C PRO A 75 5.58 2.53 13.76
N LEU A 76 6.12 2.64 12.56
CA LEU A 76 7.38 2.04 12.14
C LEU A 76 8.54 3.02 12.35
N TYR A 77 8.32 4.26 12.01
CA TYR A 77 9.20 5.38 12.34
C TYR A 77 8.41 6.70 12.32
N TYR A 78 8.94 7.71 13.01
CA TYR A 78 8.44 9.07 12.99
C TYR A 78 9.62 10.04 13.09
N VAL A 79 9.93 10.71 12.00
CA VAL A 79 10.93 11.78 11.95
C VAL A 79 10.24 13.11 12.23
N ASP A 80 9.21 13.42 11.45
CA ASP A 80 8.35 14.59 11.53
C ASP A 80 6.97 14.27 10.89
N GLU A 81 6.11 15.29 10.77
CA GLU A 81 4.76 15.18 10.20
C GLU A 81 4.76 14.79 8.71
N ARG A 82 5.82 15.06 7.97
CA ARG A 82 5.96 14.72 6.55
C ARG A 82 6.76 13.44 6.31
N HIS A 83 7.49 12.93 7.30
CA HIS A 83 8.37 11.77 7.16
C HIS A 83 8.08 10.75 8.26
N HIS A 84 7.12 9.89 8.02
CA HIS A 84 6.73 8.85 8.94
C HIS A 84 6.20 7.61 8.22
N ALA A 85 6.09 6.50 8.93
CA ALA A 85 5.45 5.30 8.44
C ALA A 85 4.70 4.58 9.55
N VAL A 86 3.59 3.94 9.17
CA VAL A 86 2.82 3.06 10.04
C VAL A 86 2.53 1.73 9.36
N SER A 87 2.31 0.70 10.17
CA SER A 87 1.72 -0.57 9.76
C SER A 87 0.32 -0.68 10.37
N LEU A 88 -0.67 -1.01 9.54
CA LEU A 88 -2.05 -1.27 9.93
C LEU A 88 -2.30 -2.77 9.93
N GLN A 89 -2.82 -3.30 11.04
CA GLN A 89 -3.11 -4.72 11.18
C GLN A 89 -4.45 -5.11 10.56
N THR A 90 -4.48 -6.27 9.94
CA THR A 90 -5.69 -6.84 9.34
C THR A 90 -6.14 -8.12 10.05
N LYS A 91 -7.42 -8.48 9.89
CA LYS A 91 -7.99 -9.73 10.45
C LYS A 91 -7.34 -11.00 9.88
N ALA A 92 -6.83 -10.93 8.65
CA ALA A 92 -6.16 -12.06 8.00
C ALA A 92 -4.70 -12.23 8.43
N GLY A 93 -4.17 -11.28 9.21
CA GLY A 93 -2.76 -11.23 9.61
C GLY A 93 -1.86 -10.53 8.59
N ASP A 94 -2.41 -10.05 7.47
CA ASP A 94 -1.70 -9.18 6.54
C ASP A 94 -1.45 -7.82 7.20
N GLU A 95 -0.47 -7.08 6.69
CA GLU A 95 -0.20 -5.72 7.13
C GLU A 95 -0.24 -4.76 5.95
N VAL A 96 -0.90 -3.63 6.16
CA VAL A 96 -0.86 -2.49 5.23
C VAL A 96 0.16 -1.50 5.77
N VAL A 97 1.27 -1.32 5.07
CA VAL A 97 2.30 -0.35 5.44
C VAL A 97 2.11 0.91 4.60
N LEU A 98 1.97 2.03 5.28
CA LEU A 98 1.88 3.36 4.68
C LEU A 98 3.17 4.12 4.98
N VAL A 99 3.78 4.72 3.96
CA VAL A 99 5.01 5.50 4.07
C VAL A 99 4.77 6.89 3.48
N ARG A 100 4.79 7.92 4.31
CA ARG A 100 4.63 9.33 3.91
C ARG A 100 5.93 9.87 3.34
N SER A 101 5.87 10.58 2.22
CA SER A 101 7.02 11.13 1.48
C SER A 101 8.14 10.10 1.25
N PRO A 102 7.84 8.97 0.56
CA PRO A 102 8.81 7.91 0.37
C PRO A 102 10.01 8.39 -0.46
N SER A 103 11.21 7.94 -0.09
CA SER A 103 12.45 8.20 -0.81
C SER A 103 12.83 6.98 -1.66
N GLY A 104 13.18 7.19 -2.93
CA GLY A 104 13.57 6.16 -3.89
C GLY A 104 12.91 6.37 -5.25
N ALA A 105 13.51 5.84 -6.31
CA ALA A 105 13.00 5.91 -7.68
C ALA A 105 12.08 4.73 -8.03
N THR A 106 12.21 3.61 -7.31
CA THR A 106 11.41 2.40 -7.49
C THR A 106 10.71 2.01 -6.20
N PHE A 107 9.65 1.20 -6.29
CA PHE A 107 8.97 0.66 -5.11
C PHE A 107 9.89 -0.17 -4.21
N ALA A 108 10.86 -0.91 -4.79
CA ALA A 108 11.84 -1.66 -4.04
C ALA A 108 12.76 -0.73 -3.23
N GLU A 109 13.31 0.32 -3.84
CA GLU A 109 14.13 1.31 -3.14
C GLU A 109 13.35 2.05 -2.04
N MET A 110 12.09 2.42 -2.31
CA MET A 110 11.22 3.05 -1.31
C MET A 110 11.00 2.13 -0.10
N TRP A 111 10.81 0.84 -0.36
CA TRP A 111 10.68 -0.17 0.69
C TRP A 111 11.96 -0.33 1.51
N ASP A 112 13.11 -0.50 0.85
CA ASP A 112 14.40 -0.68 1.52
C ASP A 112 14.74 0.54 2.39
N ASN A 113 14.51 1.75 1.88
CA ASN A 113 14.69 2.98 2.62
C ASN A 113 13.75 3.06 3.84
N ALA A 114 12.49 2.69 3.70
CA ALA A 114 11.53 2.66 4.80
C ALA A 114 11.94 1.64 5.89
N VAL A 115 12.39 0.46 5.49
CA VAL A 115 12.91 -0.58 6.41
C VAL A 115 14.15 -0.09 7.14
N ASP A 116 15.08 0.58 6.46
CA ASP A 116 16.29 1.13 7.06
C ASP A 116 15.97 2.24 8.07
N LEU A 117 15.02 3.11 7.75
CA LEU A 117 14.52 4.13 8.69
C LEU A 117 13.87 3.48 9.91
N ALA A 118 13.04 2.46 9.72
CA ALA A 118 12.41 1.73 10.82
C ALA A 118 13.42 1.03 11.73
N ARG A 119 14.51 0.46 11.17
CA ARG A 119 15.59 -0.15 11.95
C ARG A 119 16.40 0.85 12.79
N ARG A 120 16.56 2.07 12.29
CA ARG A 120 17.30 3.16 12.95
C ARG A 120 16.43 4.02 13.85
N ALA A 121 15.11 3.84 13.77
CA ALA A 121 14.17 4.65 14.52
C ALA A 121 14.38 4.50 16.04
N ASP A 122 14.22 5.62 16.74
CA ASP A 122 14.20 5.65 18.19
C ASP A 122 13.00 4.84 18.70
N ARG A 123 13.26 3.77 19.43
CA ARG A 123 12.23 2.88 19.98
C ARG A 123 11.22 3.61 20.85
N ALA A 124 11.60 4.67 21.53
CA ALA A 124 10.70 5.50 22.31
C ALA A 124 9.64 6.20 21.44
N LYS A 125 10.01 6.55 20.20
CA LYS A 125 9.09 7.13 19.20
C LYS A 125 8.22 6.10 18.50
N MET A 126 8.47 4.80 18.67
CA MET A 126 7.70 3.70 18.07
C MET A 126 6.63 3.14 19.01
N ARG A 127 6.34 3.84 20.11
CA ARG A 127 5.22 3.48 21.00
C ARG A 127 3.90 3.44 20.23
N PRO A 128 2.93 2.60 20.64
CA PRO A 128 1.57 2.67 20.10
C PRO A 128 1.00 4.09 20.18
N LEU A 129 0.01 4.39 19.34
CA LEU A 129 -0.68 5.68 19.38
C LEU A 129 -1.33 5.88 20.75
N ASN A 130 -1.10 7.06 21.35
CA ASN A 130 -1.79 7.53 22.53
C ASN A 130 -2.97 8.43 22.17
N ASP A 131 -3.62 9.02 23.16
CA ASP A 131 -4.82 9.85 22.95
C ASP A 131 -4.53 11.19 22.25
N ASP A 132 -3.29 11.66 22.31
CA ASP A 132 -2.87 12.91 21.67
C ASP A 132 -2.37 12.71 20.23
N ASP A 133 -2.03 11.46 19.83
CA ASP A 133 -1.57 11.18 18.48
C ASP A 133 -2.75 11.08 17.52
N THR A 134 -2.57 11.57 16.29
CA THR A 134 -3.54 11.42 15.21
C THR A 134 -3.08 10.40 14.18
N PHE A 135 -4.04 9.76 13.53
CA PHE A 135 -3.83 8.96 12.33
C PHE A 135 -4.97 9.21 11.37
N ARG A 136 -4.64 9.60 10.14
CA ARG A 136 -5.60 9.87 9.07
C ARG A 136 -5.05 9.44 7.73
N CYS A 137 -5.87 8.74 6.94
CA CYS A 137 -5.49 8.26 5.61
C CYS A 137 -6.68 8.41 4.65
N PRO A 138 -6.47 8.88 3.41
CA PRO A 138 -7.55 9.02 2.45
C PRO A 138 -8.10 7.66 2.01
N ASN A 139 -9.38 7.62 1.69
CA ASN A 139 -9.98 6.52 0.96
C ASN A 139 -9.38 6.48 -0.45
N LEU A 140 -8.92 5.29 -0.87
CA LEU A 140 -8.36 5.10 -2.20
C LEU A 140 -9.30 4.24 -3.04
N SER A 141 -9.51 4.65 -4.28
CA SER A 141 -10.23 3.85 -5.27
C SER A 141 -9.70 4.15 -6.66
N PHE A 142 -8.83 3.30 -7.18
CA PHE A 142 -8.32 3.46 -8.53
C PHE A 142 -8.17 2.13 -9.27
N ALA A 143 -8.21 2.21 -10.60
CA ALA A 143 -7.94 1.11 -11.51
C ALA A 143 -7.03 1.62 -12.63
N VAL A 144 -5.81 1.10 -12.68
CA VAL A 144 -4.81 1.49 -13.67
C VAL A 144 -4.42 0.27 -14.49
N SER A 145 -4.35 0.42 -15.81
CA SER A 145 -3.82 -0.61 -16.70
C SER A 145 -2.60 -0.06 -17.42
N LYS A 146 -1.53 -0.85 -17.43
CA LYS A 146 -0.31 -0.57 -18.19
C LYS A 146 -0.11 -1.65 -19.23
N GLU A 147 0.07 -1.23 -20.48
CA GLU A 147 0.50 -2.07 -21.58
C GLU A 147 2.03 -1.98 -21.72
N PHE A 148 2.67 -3.12 -21.92
CA PHE A 148 4.11 -3.22 -22.13
C PHE A 148 4.37 -3.44 -23.61
N LEU A 149 4.23 -2.35 -24.39
CA LEU A 149 4.39 -2.38 -25.85
C LEU A 149 5.79 -2.86 -26.27
N GLU A 150 6.79 -2.66 -25.42
CA GLU A 150 8.15 -3.14 -25.63
C GLU A 150 8.29 -4.67 -25.61
N LEU A 151 7.29 -5.38 -25.07
CA LEU A 151 7.25 -6.84 -25.08
C LEU A 151 6.42 -7.39 -26.22
N GLU A 152 5.55 -6.59 -26.81
CA GLU A 152 4.68 -7.03 -27.90
C GLU A 152 5.47 -7.28 -29.17
N GLY A 153 5.12 -8.35 -29.86
CA GLY A 153 5.80 -8.74 -31.11
C GLY A 153 7.10 -9.52 -30.90
N ILE A 154 7.59 -9.69 -29.67
CA ILE A 154 8.77 -10.53 -29.40
C ILE A 154 8.46 -11.97 -29.76
N GLU A 155 9.33 -12.55 -30.62
CA GLU A 155 9.26 -13.93 -31.07
C GLU A 155 10.36 -14.76 -30.39
N PHE A 156 10.03 -15.98 -29.96
CA PHE A 156 10.96 -16.89 -29.32
C PHE A 156 10.53 -18.34 -29.51
N LEU A 157 11.43 -19.28 -29.23
CA LEU A 157 11.10 -20.70 -29.17
C LEU A 157 10.81 -21.12 -27.72
N ASP A 158 9.74 -21.89 -27.53
CA ASP A 158 9.48 -22.52 -26.24
C ASP A 158 10.42 -23.73 -25.99
N ALA A 159 10.33 -24.34 -24.82
CA ALA A 159 11.14 -25.49 -24.45
C ALA A 159 10.91 -26.73 -25.34
N THR A 160 9.92 -26.69 -26.23
CA THR A 160 9.59 -27.75 -27.19
C THR A 160 9.87 -27.33 -28.64
N GLU A 161 10.68 -26.27 -28.83
CA GLU A 161 11.09 -25.71 -30.10
C GLU A 161 9.93 -25.20 -30.99
N ARG A 162 8.79 -24.81 -30.38
CA ARG A 162 7.66 -24.20 -31.09
C ARG A 162 7.82 -22.69 -31.14
N GLU A 163 7.51 -22.11 -32.27
CA GLU A 163 7.51 -20.66 -32.45
C GLU A 163 6.37 -20.01 -31.63
N CYS A 164 6.76 -19.10 -30.76
CA CYS A 164 5.87 -18.34 -29.93
C CYS A 164 6.07 -16.84 -30.18
N LYS A 165 4.98 -16.10 -30.08
CA LYS A 165 4.99 -14.64 -30.13
C LYS A 165 4.19 -14.04 -29.02
N ILE A 166 4.72 -13.01 -28.36
CA ILE A 166 3.95 -12.23 -27.39
C ILE A 166 2.98 -11.34 -28.17
N SER A 167 1.70 -11.66 -28.12
CA SER A 167 0.66 -10.86 -28.79
C SER A 167 0.28 -9.64 -27.97
N GLN A 168 0.27 -9.78 -26.65
CA GLN A 168 -0.04 -8.69 -25.73
C GLN A 168 0.61 -8.92 -24.37
N ALA A 169 1.08 -7.85 -23.74
CA ALA A 169 1.56 -7.86 -22.36
C ALA A 169 0.85 -6.74 -21.57
N LEU A 170 0.01 -7.12 -20.63
CA LEU A 170 -0.87 -6.21 -19.89
C LEU A 170 -0.79 -6.44 -18.38
N GLN A 171 -0.66 -5.38 -17.64
CA GLN A 171 -0.84 -5.38 -16.18
C GLN A 171 -2.01 -4.48 -15.79
N THR A 172 -2.94 -4.98 -15.02
CA THR A 172 -4.00 -4.17 -14.41
C THR A 172 -3.84 -4.18 -12.90
N VAL A 173 -3.79 -2.98 -12.30
CA VAL A 173 -3.78 -2.79 -10.85
C VAL A 173 -5.08 -2.12 -10.46
N ARG A 174 -5.80 -2.74 -9.55
CA ARG A 174 -6.97 -2.13 -8.89
C ARG A 174 -6.69 -2.10 -7.39
N LEU A 175 -6.88 -0.94 -6.79
CA LEU A 175 -6.79 -0.77 -5.34
C LEU A 175 -8.05 -0.06 -4.86
N ARG A 176 -8.64 -0.64 -3.82
CA ARG A 176 -9.63 0.02 -2.98
C ARG A 176 -9.15 -0.09 -1.53
N LEU A 177 -9.16 1.01 -0.84
CA LEU A 177 -8.87 1.11 0.59
C LEU A 177 -9.87 2.09 1.20
N ASP A 178 -10.54 1.66 2.26
CA ASP A 178 -11.49 2.47 3.01
C ASP A 178 -11.38 2.17 4.52
N ASN A 179 -12.24 2.77 5.31
CA ASN A 179 -12.26 2.62 6.76
C ASN A 179 -12.43 1.17 7.27
N ALA A 180 -12.97 0.28 6.48
CA ALA A 180 -13.21 -1.13 6.85
C ALA A 180 -12.07 -2.06 6.43
N GLY A 181 -11.24 -1.64 5.49
CA GLY A 181 -10.17 -2.45 4.90
C GLY A 181 -9.97 -2.15 3.43
N GLY A 182 -9.59 -3.15 2.65
CA GLY A 182 -9.33 -2.92 1.24
C GLY A 182 -9.34 -4.16 0.36
N GLU A 183 -9.24 -3.90 -0.92
CA GLU A 183 -9.06 -4.89 -1.98
C GLU A 183 -7.93 -4.43 -2.89
N ALA A 184 -6.84 -5.21 -2.93
CA ALA A 184 -5.71 -4.95 -3.80
C ALA A 184 -5.53 -6.08 -4.81
N ARG A 185 -5.14 -5.73 -6.02
CA ARG A 185 -4.81 -6.66 -7.10
C ARG A 185 -3.46 -6.26 -7.71
N SER A 186 -2.37 -6.81 -7.21
CA SER A 186 -1.00 -6.72 -7.75
C SER A 186 -0.04 -7.61 -6.96
N GLU A 187 1.17 -7.86 -7.43
CA GLU A 187 2.08 -8.85 -6.82
C GLU A 187 3.39 -8.25 -6.30
N ALA A 188 3.73 -8.47 -5.03
CA ALA A 188 5.06 -8.69 -4.43
C ALA A 188 4.97 -8.87 -2.90
N ALA A 189 5.77 -9.76 -2.29
CA ALA A 189 5.76 -10.05 -0.86
C ALA A 189 7.15 -9.96 -0.22
N ILE A 190 7.27 -9.24 0.93
CA ILE A 190 8.44 -9.28 1.83
C ILE A 190 7.99 -9.02 3.28
N ALA A 191 8.57 -9.71 4.27
CA ALA A 191 8.18 -9.65 5.68
C ALA A 191 9.19 -8.91 6.58
N VAL A 192 8.68 -8.14 7.58
CA VAL A 192 9.48 -7.49 8.64
C VAL A 192 8.80 -7.67 10.00
N SER A 193 9.56 -8.00 11.05
CA SER A 193 9.07 -8.13 12.43
C SER A 193 9.62 -7.01 13.33
N VAL A 194 8.77 -6.46 14.22
CA VAL A 194 9.13 -5.38 15.15
C VAL A 194 8.72 -5.75 16.59
N GLY A 195 9.62 -5.52 17.54
CA GLY A 195 9.43 -5.77 18.98
C GLY A 195 9.06 -4.50 19.75
N ALA A 196 8.34 -4.65 20.87
CA ALA A 196 7.76 -3.58 21.67
C ALA A 196 8.73 -2.95 22.68
N ALA A 197 8.62 -1.63 22.94
CA ALA A 197 9.35 -0.87 23.97
C ALA A 197 8.46 0.13 24.70
N MET A 198 8.88 0.55 25.90
CA MET A 198 8.14 1.38 26.88
C MET A 198 8.03 2.87 26.50
N PRO A 199 7.04 3.62 27.04
CA PRO A 199 6.65 4.93 26.54
C PRO A 199 7.45 6.10 27.12
N ASP A 200 7.75 7.08 26.28
CA ASP A 200 8.19 8.42 26.66
C ASP A 200 7.11 9.46 26.27
N PHE A 201 6.81 10.39 27.18
CA PHE A 201 5.68 11.31 27.12
C PHE A 201 6.03 12.66 26.47
N SER A 202 6.75 12.69 25.36
CA SER A 202 7.05 13.98 24.75
C SER A 202 6.70 14.05 23.28
N ARG A 203 5.63 14.74 23.00
CA ARG A 203 5.12 15.28 21.73
C ARG A 203 4.03 14.43 21.08
N MET A 204 2.92 15.10 20.81
CA MET A 204 1.88 14.74 19.85
C MET A 204 2.50 14.39 18.51
N ARG A 205 2.07 13.28 17.89
CA ARG A 205 2.52 12.87 16.57
C ARG A 205 1.32 12.83 15.63
N HIS A 206 1.52 13.39 14.45
CA HIS A 206 0.51 13.40 13.40
C HIS A 206 0.94 12.43 12.30
N PHE A 207 0.16 11.36 12.10
CA PHE A 207 0.36 10.38 11.03
C PHE A 207 -0.69 10.63 9.93
N ASP A 208 -0.60 11.79 9.30
CA ASP A 208 -1.55 12.23 8.29
C ASP A 208 -0.99 11.95 6.89
N TYR A 209 -1.77 11.23 6.08
CA TYR A 209 -1.43 10.85 4.71
C TYR A 209 -2.16 11.73 3.70
N ASP A 210 -2.13 13.03 3.90
CA ASP A 210 -2.78 14.08 3.13
C ASP A 210 -2.01 14.54 1.89
N GLY A 211 -0.88 13.98 1.56
CA GLY A 211 -0.10 14.26 0.38
C GLY A 211 0.63 13.00 -0.10
N ARG A 212 1.75 13.11 -0.78
CA ARG A 212 2.45 11.98 -1.41
C ARG A 212 2.82 10.88 -0.42
N PHE A 213 2.33 9.65 -0.66
CA PHE A 213 2.67 8.45 0.10
C PHE A 213 2.70 7.20 -0.77
N VAL A 214 3.26 6.12 -0.24
CA VAL A 214 3.22 4.79 -0.85
C VAL A 214 2.57 3.80 0.11
N LEU A 215 1.83 2.84 -0.47
CA LEU A 215 1.21 1.74 0.24
C LEU A 215 1.89 0.42 -0.16
N PHE A 216 2.29 -0.37 0.85
CA PHE A 216 2.73 -1.76 0.68
C PHE A 216 1.76 -2.68 1.40
N LEU A 217 1.39 -3.78 0.74
CA LEU A 217 0.61 -4.85 1.35
C LEU A 217 1.51 -6.06 1.59
N LEU A 218 1.67 -6.43 2.86
CA LEU A 218 2.54 -7.53 3.29
C LEU A 218 1.70 -8.74 3.66
N ASP A 219 2.01 -9.90 3.06
CA ASP A 219 1.35 -11.17 3.39
C ASP A 219 1.85 -11.69 4.76
N GLY A 220 0.93 -11.78 5.73
CA GLY A 220 1.24 -12.28 7.07
C GLY A 220 1.69 -13.74 7.11
N LYS A 221 1.41 -14.54 6.08
CA LYS A 221 1.83 -15.96 6.01
C LYS A 221 3.32 -16.14 5.72
N VAL A 222 3.97 -15.17 5.10
CA VAL A 222 5.40 -15.24 4.76
C VAL A 222 6.28 -15.04 6.00
N ARG A 223 5.77 -14.44 7.07
CA ARG A 223 6.52 -14.27 8.34
C ARG A 223 6.85 -15.56 9.09
N GLY A 224 6.16 -16.66 8.84
CA GLY A 224 6.32 -17.93 9.54
C GLY A 224 7.54 -18.77 9.13
N HIS A 225 8.35 -18.35 8.16
CA HIS A 225 9.43 -19.16 7.59
C HIS A 225 10.83 -18.54 7.70
N ALA A 226 10.96 -17.43 8.43
CA ALA A 226 12.27 -16.82 8.74
C ALA A 226 12.52 -16.91 10.26
N CYS A 227 12.84 -18.11 10.72
CA CYS A 227 13.52 -18.40 12.00
C CYS A 227 14.93 -18.88 11.71
#